data_2d0f3fa718ae994053b438cddd1f3c73
#
_entry.id   2d0f3fa718ae994053b438cddd1f3c73
#
_cell.length_a   1.000
_cell.length_b   1.000
_cell.length_c   1.000
_cell.angle_alpha   90.00
_cell.angle_beta   90.00
_cell.angle_gamma   90.00
#
_symmetry.space_group_name_H-M   'P 1'
#
loop_
_entity.id
_entity.type
_entity.pdbx_description
1 polymer ?
#
loop_
_entity_poly.entity_id
_entity_poly.type
_entity_poly.pdbx_seq_one_letter_code
_entity_poly.pdbx_strand_id
1 'polypeptide(L)'
;AKTRAPAWRVRVPDEVIAFEDGHMGPCAENLARDCGDFYLRRADGVFAYQLAVVVDDALMGVNEVVRGSDLLSSTARQLWLYRELGLTPPKFYHLPLLLASDGRRLSKRDGDQSLEHLRARYSPEEIIGRLAFACHLQSTPAPATPQDLANTFDWAKVPKNDIVLPEGLF
;
A
#
# COMPACT_ATOMS: atom_id res chain seq x y z
N ALA A 1 -22.25 -24.16 -26.12
CA ALA A 1 -21.19 -23.75 -25.19
C ALA A 1 -21.06 -22.23 -25.26
N LYS A 2 -21.25 -21.51 -24.13
CA LYS A 2 -20.94 -20.06 -24.06
C LYS A 2 -19.43 -19.93 -24.22
N THR A 3 -18.99 -19.43 -25.38
CA THR A 3 -17.59 -19.07 -25.61
C THR A 3 -17.23 -17.95 -24.64
N ARG A 4 -16.38 -18.24 -23.68
CA ARG A 4 -15.87 -17.25 -22.71
C ARG A 4 -15.01 -16.24 -23.48
N ALA A 5 -15.22 -14.94 -23.24
CA ALA A 5 -14.38 -13.92 -23.85
C ALA A 5 -12.90 -14.11 -23.44
N PRO A 6 -11.93 -13.86 -24.34
CA PRO A 6 -10.53 -13.98 -23.99
C PRO A 6 -10.15 -12.96 -22.92
N ALA A 7 -9.25 -13.36 -22.03
CA ALA A 7 -8.58 -12.42 -21.14
C ALA A 7 -7.55 -11.59 -21.91
N TRP A 8 -7.39 -10.32 -21.55
CA TRP A 8 -6.38 -9.44 -22.14
C TRP A 8 -5.18 -9.37 -21.23
N ARG A 9 -4.01 -9.67 -21.78
CA ARG A 9 -2.72 -9.49 -21.11
C ARG A 9 -1.90 -8.46 -21.89
N VAL A 10 -1.15 -7.65 -21.18
CA VAL A 10 -0.18 -6.77 -21.80
C VAL A 10 1.20 -7.45 -21.73
N ARG A 11 1.94 -7.35 -22.83
CA ARG A 11 3.36 -7.72 -22.86
C ARG A 11 4.16 -6.51 -22.41
N VAL A 12 4.98 -6.71 -21.39
CA VAL A 12 5.84 -5.63 -20.89
C VAL A 12 7.18 -5.62 -21.64
N PRO A 13 7.81 -4.44 -21.79
CA PRO A 13 9.17 -4.35 -22.34
C PRO A 13 10.21 -4.84 -21.33
N ASP A 14 11.39 -5.23 -21.83
CA ASP A 14 12.58 -5.41 -21.01
C ASP A 14 13.19 -4.05 -20.69
N GLU A 15 12.62 -3.37 -19.72
CA GLU A 15 12.94 -1.99 -19.36
C GLU A 15 12.96 -1.82 -17.84
N VAL A 16 13.91 -1.06 -17.35
CA VAL A 16 14.00 -0.65 -15.93
C VAL A 16 13.18 0.62 -15.73
N ILE A 17 12.21 0.57 -14.86
CA ILE A 17 11.46 1.74 -14.39
C ILE A 17 12.05 2.15 -13.04
N ALA A 18 12.73 3.29 -13.03
CA ALA A 18 13.25 3.92 -11.82
C ALA A 18 12.29 5.02 -11.35
N PHE A 19 12.09 5.11 -10.04
CA PHE A 19 11.24 6.13 -9.42
C PHE A 19 11.71 6.46 -8.02
N GLU A 20 11.28 7.61 -7.52
CA GLU A 20 11.50 8.03 -6.13
C GLU A 20 10.21 7.82 -5.34
N ASP A 21 10.27 6.98 -4.32
CA ASP A 21 9.18 6.83 -3.35
C ASP A 21 9.39 7.82 -2.20
N GLY A 22 8.36 8.56 -1.84
CA GLY A 22 8.47 9.64 -0.86
C GLY A 22 8.84 9.19 0.56
N HIS A 23 8.73 7.88 0.86
CA HIS A 23 9.15 7.30 2.13
C HIS A 23 10.32 6.31 1.96
N MET A 24 10.19 5.35 1.04
CA MET A 24 11.22 4.32 0.84
C MET A 24 12.48 4.85 0.17
N GLY A 25 12.38 5.95 -0.60
CA GLY A 25 13.47 6.55 -1.36
C GLY A 25 13.60 5.96 -2.77
N PRO A 26 14.81 5.93 -3.35
CA PRO A 26 15.01 5.49 -4.73
C PRO A 26 14.70 4.01 -4.91
N CYS A 27 13.86 3.71 -5.89
CA CYS A 27 13.41 2.36 -6.27
C CYS A 27 13.60 2.15 -7.76
N ALA A 28 13.84 0.91 -8.16
CA ALA A 28 13.91 0.52 -9.57
C ALA A 28 13.52 -0.94 -9.75
N GLU A 29 12.71 -1.25 -10.78
CA GLU A 29 12.34 -2.60 -11.15
C GLU A 29 12.42 -2.79 -12.65
N ASN A 30 12.91 -3.93 -13.11
CA ASN A 30 12.85 -4.34 -14.51
C ASN A 30 11.50 -5.01 -14.78
N LEU A 31 10.70 -4.45 -15.69
CA LEU A 31 9.34 -4.91 -15.93
C LEU A 31 9.28 -6.36 -16.40
N ALA A 32 10.15 -6.78 -17.34
CA ALA A 32 10.11 -8.13 -17.88
C ALA A 32 10.56 -9.17 -16.83
N ARG A 33 11.63 -8.86 -16.08
CA ARG A 33 12.25 -9.79 -15.13
C ARG A 33 11.52 -9.85 -13.80
N ASP A 34 11.14 -8.69 -13.24
CA ASP A 34 10.67 -8.59 -11.87
C ASP A 34 9.12 -8.62 -11.81
N CYS A 35 8.45 -8.23 -12.90
CA CYS A 35 7.00 -8.14 -13.00
C CYS A 35 6.39 -9.18 -13.95
N GLY A 36 6.95 -9.30 -15.17
CA GLY A 36 6.39 -10.12 -16.25
C GLY A 36 5.08 -9.57 -16.82
N ASP A 37 4.57 -10.24 -17.84
CA ASP A 37 3.29 -9.91 -18.48
C ASP A 37 2.13 -10.06 -17.50
N PHE A 38 1.19 -9.12 -17.50
CA PHE A 38 0.07 -9.13 -16.56
C PHE A 38 -1.27 -8.86 -17.21
N TYR A 39 -2.35 -9.21 -16.52
CA TYR A 39 -3.70 -9.03 -17.02
C TYR A 39 -4.14 -7.57 -16.93
N LEU A 40 -4.76 -7.08 -18.01
CA LEU A 40 -5.51 -5.82 -18.05
C LEU A 40 -7.01 -6.07 -17.85
N ARG A 41 -7.53 -7.19 -18.42
CA ARG A 41 -8.94 -7.59 -18.30
C ARG A 41 -9.06 -9.10 -18.19
N ARG A 42 -9.85 -9.55 -17.26
CA ARG A 42 -10.14 -10.96 -17.04
C ARG A 42 -11.15 -11.50 -18.08
N ALA A 43 -11.19 -12.82 -18.24
CA ALA A 43 -12.15 -13.48 -19.14
C ALA A 43 -13.63 -13.30 -18.74
N ASP A 44 -13.91 -12.92 -17.48
CA ASP A 44 -15.25 -12.57 -16.99
C ASP A 44 -15.63 -11.11 -17.29
N GLY A 45 -14.74 -10.35 -17.93
CA GLY A 45 -14.96 -8.96 -18.32
C GLY A 45 -14.51 -7.93 -17.29
N VAL A 46 -14.08 -8.34 -16.10
CA VAL A 46 -13.61 -7.45 -15.04
C VAL A 46 -12.20 -6.93 -15.37
N PHE A 47 -11.98 -5.64 -15.26
CA PHE A 47 -10.66 -5.05 -15.38
C PHE A 47 -9.78 -5.45 -14.20
N ALA A 48 -8.51 -5.71 -14.48
CA ALA A 48 -7.54 -6.09 -13.47
C ALA A 48 -7.13 -4.85 -12.65
N TYR A 49 -6.80 -5.08 -11.38
CA TYR A 49 -6.46 -4.04 -10.41
C TYR A 49 -5.43 -3.02 -10.93
N GLN A 50 -4.36 -3.49 -11.58
CA GLN A 50 -3.28 -2.60 -12.04
C GLN A 50 -3.74 -1.57 -13.07
N LEU A 51 -4.65 -1.95 -13.97
CA LEU A 51 -5.23 -1.01 -14.93
C LEU A 51 -6.31 -0.13 -14.27
N ALA A 52 -7.19 -0.74 -13.48
CA ALA A 52 -8.30 -0.03 -12.86
C ALA A 52 -7.80 1.13 -11.97
N VAL A 53 -6.84 0.86 -11.07
CA VAL A 53 -6.31 1.87 -10.16
C VAL A 53 -5.63 3.03 -10.90
N VAL A 54 -4.87 2.74 -11.96
CA VAL A 54 -4.19 3.78 -12.77
C VAL A 54 -5.19 4.71 -13.44
N VAL A 55 -6.23 4.13 -14.05
CA VAL A 55 -7.25 4.92 -14.76
C VAL A 55 -8.13 5.69 -13.78
N ASP A 56 -8.59 5.05 -12.72
CA ASP A 56 -9.47 5.67 -11.73
C ASP A 56 -8.75 6.81 -10.99
N ASP A 57 -7.52 6.59 -10.52
CA ASP A 57 -6.72 7.62 -9.85
C ASP A 57 -6.46 8.83 -10.76
N ALA A 58 -6.12 8.58 -12.03
CA ALA A 58 -5.92 9.66 -13.00
C ALA A 58 -7.19 10.47 -13.26
N LEU A 59 -8.33 9.79 -13.48
CA LEU A 59 -9.61 10.45 -13.74
C LEU A 59 -10.15 11.19 -12.53
N MET A 60 -9.85 10.72 -11.31
CA MET A 60 -10.22 11.37 -10.05
C MET A 60 -9.26 12.49 -9.64
N GLY A 61 -8.15 12.68 -10.36
CA GLY A 61 -7.16 13.71 -10.07
C GLY A 61 -6.34 13.42 -8.80
N VAL A 62 -6.15 12.14 -8.47
CA VAL A 62 -5.30 11.72 -7.36
C VAL A 62 -3.85 12.13 -7.66
N ASN A 63 -3.26 12.91 -6.78
CA ASN A 63 -1.89 13.44 -6.92
C ASN A 63 -0.89 12.83 -5.93
N GLU A 64 -1.37 12.17 -4.88
CA GLU A 64 -0.56 11.44 -3.90
C GLU A 64 -1.25 10.13 -3.50
N VAL A 65 -0.46 9.04 -3.44
CA VAL A 65 -0.90 7.71 -3.02
C VAL A 65 -0.07 7.27 -1.82
N VAL A 66 -0.73 7.06 -0.68
CA VAL A 66 -0.13 6.50 0.53
C VAL A 66 -0.71 5.10 0.74
N ARG A 67 0.15 4.07 0.77
CA ARG A 67 -0.31 2.67 0.86
C ARG A 67 0.73 1.75 1.51
N GLY A 68 0.38 0.50 1.78
CA GLY A 68 1.30 -0.48 2.36
C GLY A 68 2.44 -0.87 1.41
N SER A 69 3.61 -1.19 1.98
CA SER A 69 4.83 -1.59 1.27
C SER A 69 4.67 -2.88 0.46
N ASP A 70 3.65 -3.69 0.74
CA ASP A 70 3.31 -4.87 -0.06
C ASP A 70 2.87 -4.54 -1.49
N LEU A 71 2.55 -3.28 -1.77
CA LEU A 71 2.25 -2.77 -3.10
C LEU A 71 3.43 -2.02 -3.75
N LEU A 72 4.59 -1.93 -3.10
CA LEU A 72 5.76 -1.24 -3.66
C LEU A 72 6.15 -1.83 -5.02
N SER A 73 6.21 -3.15 -5.13
CA SER A 73 6.49 -3.85 -6.39
C SER A 73 5.43 -3.67 -7.48
N SER A 74 4.28 -3.11 -7.17
CA SER A 74 3.27 -2.75 -8.16
C SER A 74 3.53 -1.39 -8.81
N THR A 75 4.35 -0.54 -8.18
CA THR A 75 4.52 0.86 -8.58
C THR A 75 5.17 0.99 -9.95
N ALA A 76 6.22 0.25 -10.23
CA ALA A 76 6.91 0.30 -11.53
C ALA A 76 5.95 -0.01 -12.70
N ARG A 77 5.12 -1.06 -12.58
CA ARG A 77 4.13 -1.41 -13.64
C ARG A 77 3.00 -0.40 -13.74
N GLN A 78 2.61 0.24 -12.63
CA GLN A 78 1.61 1.31 -12.65
C GLN A 78 2.19 2.57 -13.31
N LEU A 79 3.42 2.99 -12.97
CA LEU A 79 4.10 4.11 -13.61
C LEU A 79 4.27 3.88 -15.11
N TRP A 80 4.62 2.67 -15.52
CA TRP A 80 4.67 2.29 -16.92
C TRP A 80 3.28 2.42 -17.58
N LEU A 81 2.20 1.95 -16.95
CA LEU A 81 0.84 2.13 -17.46
C LEU A 81 0.44 3.60 -17.56
N TYR A 82 0.76 4.44 -16.58
CA TYR A 82 0.55 5.89 -16.65
C TYR A 82 1.20 6.46 -17.91
N ARG A 83 2.44 6.09 -18.17
CA ARG A 83 3.20 6.53 -19.34
C ARG A 83 2.55 6.07 -20.66
N GLU A 84 2.24 4.78 -20.79
CA GLU A 84 1.64 4.22 -22.01
C GLU A 84 0.24 4.77 -22.32
N LEU A 85 -0.49 5.18 -21.28
CA LEU A 85 -1.82 5.79 -21.42
C LEU A 85 -1.76 7.32 -21.56
N GLY A 86 -0.58 7.94 -21.47
CA GLY A 86 -0.42 9.39 -21.53
C GLY A 86 -1.02 10.12 -20.31
N LEU A 87 -1.10 9.44 -19.16
CA LEU A 87 -1.66 9.96 -17.91
C LEU A 87 -0.53 10.46 -17.00
N THR A 88 -0.86 11.43 -16.14
CA THR A 88 0.08 11.95 -15.14
C THR A 88 0.06 11.08 -13.89
N PRO A 89 1.20 10.48 -13.48
CA PRO A 89 1.25 9.66 -12.28
C PRO A 89 1.20 10.50 -11.00
N PRO A 90 0.63 9.96 -9.90
CA PRO A 90 0.73 10.54 -8.57
C PRO A 90 2.14 10.35 -7.99
N LYS A 91 2.43 11.04 -6.87
CA LYS A 91 3.54 10.68 -6.00
C LYS A 91 3.15 9.48 -5.15
N PHE A 92 4.10 8.57 -4.91
CA PHE A 92 3.87 7.38 -4.11
C PHE A 92 4.63 7.45 -2.79
N TYR A 93 3.99 6.96 -1.73
CA TYR A 93 4.55 6.81 -0.38
C TYR A 93 4.15 5.43 0.14
N HIS A 94 5.14 4.57 0.41
CA HIS A 94 4.86 3.23 0.92
C HIS A 94 5.19 3.13 2.40
N LEU A 95 4.18 2.73 3.19
CA LEU A 95 4.28 2.55 4.63
C LEU A 95 4.69 1.12 4.97
N PRO A 96 5.43 0.91 6.07
CA PRO A 96 5.70 -0.43 6.58
C PRO A 96 4.39 -1.16 6.92
N LEU A 97 4.41 -2.49 6.80
CA LEU A 97 3.32 -3.31 7.27
C LEU A 97 3.42 -3.48 8.79
N LEU A 98 2.27 -3.62 9.43
CA LEU A 98 2.20 -4.07 10.83
C LEU A 98 2.13 -5.60 10.83
N LEU A 99 3.03 -6.23 11.58
CA LEU A 99 3.09 -7.67 11.74
C LEU A 99 2.64 -8.04 13.15
N ALA A 100 2.14 -9.27 13.32
CA ALA A 100 1.85 -9.83 14.63
C ALA A 100 3.15 -9.99 15.44
N SER A 101 3.05 -10.21 16.74
CA SER A 101 4.21 -10.37 17.64
C SER A 101 5.15 -11.53 17.26
N ASP A 102 4.64 -12.51 16.52
CA ASP A 102 5.41 -13.63 15.96
C ASP A 102 6.03 -13.34 14.58
N GLY A 103 5.88 -12.10 14.06
CA GLY A 103 6.44 -11.65 12.80
C GLY A 103 5.62 -12.01 11.55
N ARG A 104 4.49 -12.71 11.69
CA ARG A 104 3.60 -13.01 10.55
C ARG A 104 2.72 -11.80 10.20
N ARG A 105 2.20 -11.75 8.98
CA ARG A 105 1.20 -10.75 8.59
C ARG A 105 -0.06 -10.90 9.44
N LEU A 106 -0.63 -9.77 9.86
CA LEU A 106 -1.92 -9.74 10.51
C LEU A 106 -3.00 -10.32 9.57
N SER A 107 -3.78 -11.28 10.06
CA SER A 107 -4.77 -12.00 9.28
C SER A 107 -6.11 -12.09 10.02
N LYS A 108 -7.20 -11.81 9.31
CA LYS A 108 -8.56 -11.99 9.86
C LYS A 108 -8.87 -13.44 10.26
N ARG A 109 -8.18 -14.42 9.64
CA ARG A 109 -8.41 -15.85 9.91
C ARG A 109 -7.82 -16.32 11.23
N ASP A 110 -6.77 -15.65 11.69
CA ASP A 110 -6.02 -16.04 12.90
C ASP A 110 -6.54 -15.34 14.17
N GLY A 111 -7.70 -14.65 14.07
CA GLY A 111 -8.27 -13.91 15.20
C GLY A 111 -7.48 -12.65 15.55
N ASP A 112 -6.58 -12.25 14.67
CA ASP A 112 -5.82 -11.02 14.84
C ASP A 112 -6.76 -9.81 14.91
N GLN A 113 -6.37 -8.86 15.66
CA GLN A 113 -7.15 -7.72 16.11
C GLN A 113 -7.75 -6.93 14.95
N SER A 114 -8.98 -7.31 14.57
CA SER A 114 -9.75 -6.49 13.64
C SER A 114 -10.13 -5.17 14.32
N LEU A 115 -10.31 -4.12 13.53
CA LEU A 115 -10.79 -2.84 14.05
C LEU A 115 -12.10 -3.00 14.84
N GLU A 116 -12.94 -3.95 14.48
CA GLU A 116 -14.18 -4.28 15.19
C GLU A 116 -13.90 -4.77 16.63
N HIS A 117 -12.93 -5.69 16.80
CA HIS A 117 -12.51 -6.16 18.13
C HIS A 117 -11.84 -5.06 18.94
N LEU A 118 -11.01 -4.24 18.31
CA LEU A 118 -10.34 -3.12 19.00
C LEU A 118 -11.36 -2.09 19.50
N ARG A 119 -12.36 -1.73 18.71
CA ARG A 119 -13.41 -0.78 19.09
C ARG A 119 -14.29 -1.26 20.25
N ALA A 120 -14.33 -2.56 20.52
CA ALA A 120 -15.03 -3.11 21.69
C ALA A 120 -14.25 -2.89 23.00
N ARG A 121 -12.93 -2.60 22.93
CA ARG A 121 -12.01 -2.52 24.08
C ARG A 121 -11.39 -1.14 24.26
N TYR A 122 -11.24 -0.38 23.20
CA TYR A 122 -10.50 0.88 23.17
C TYR A 122 -11.29 1.98 22.47
N SER A 123 -11.10 3.22 22.91
CA SER A 123 -11.60 4.41 22.19
C SER A 123 -10.82 4.61 20.87
N PRO A 124 -11.36 5.38 19.90
CA PRO A 124 -10.61 5.73 18.69
C PRO A 124 -9.25 6.35 18.98
N GLU A 125 -9.17 7.24 19.95
CA GLU A 125 -7.94 7.94 20.33
C GLU A 125 -6.90 6.98 20.94
N GLU A 126 -7.33 6.00 21.74
CA GLU A 126 -6.46 4.95 22.27
C GLU A 126 -5.90 4.06 21.16
N ILE A 127 -6.72 3.67 20.16
CA ILE A 127 -6.25 2.89 19.02
C ILE A 127 -5.23 3.69 18.22
N ILE A 128 -5.53 4.95 17.90
CA ILE A 128 -4.64 5.84 17.14
C ILE A 128 -3.33 6.05 17.89
N GLY A 129 -3.39 6.32 19.19
CA GLY A 129 -2.20 6.53 20.01
C GLY A 129 -1.29 5.30 20.06
N ARG A 130 -1.86 4.08 20.17
CA ARG A 130 -1.10 2.83 20.14
C ARG A 130 -0.45 2.59 18.77
N LEU A 131 -1.16 2.85 17.67
CA LEU A 131 -0.60 2.79 16.32
C LEU A 131 0.52 3.81 16.13
N ALA A 132 0.32 5.04 16.58
CA ALA A 132 1.34 6.09 16.51
C ALA A 132 2.60 5.72 17.29
N PHE A 133 2.45 5.10 18.45
CA PHE A 133 3.57 4.56 19.23
C PHE A 133 4.30 3.46 18.45
N ALA A 134 3.59 2.49 17.89
CA ALA A 134 4.19 1.43 17.10
C ALA A 134 4.95 1.97 15.87
N CYS A 135 4.44 3.06 15.27
CA CYS A 135 5.08 3.73 14.13
C CYS A 135 6.13 4.78 14.52
N HIS A 136 6.53 4.86 15.79
CA HIS A 136 7.53 5.79 16.32
C HIS A 136 7.14 7.28 16.19
N LEU A 137 5.87 7.58 15.98
CA LEU A 137 5.37 8.96 15.91
C LEU A 137 5.18 9.59 17.29
N GLN A 138 5.08 8.78 18.33
CA GLN A 138 5.09 9.21 19.72
C GLN A 138 5.84 8.22 20.62
N SER A 139 6.28 8.65 21.80
CA SER A 139 7.14 7.88 22.70
C SER A 139 6.38 6.92 23.64
N THR A 140 5.07 7.08 23.76
CA THR A 140 4.20 6.26 24.63
C THR A 140 2.90 5.92 23.89
N PRO A 141 2.19 4.83 24.25
CA PRO A 141 0.90 4.48 23.65
C PRO A 141 -0.27 5.32 24.22
N ALA A 142 -0.02 6.59 24.55
CA ALA A 142 -1.05 7.49 25.07
C ALA A 142 -2.09 7.80 23.99
N PRO A 143 -3.37 8.04 24.36
CA PRO A 143 -4.40 8.45 23.42
C PRO A 143 -3.99 9.68 22.60
N ALA A 144 -4.29 9.67 21.31
CA ALA A 144 -3.98 10.76 20.39
C ALA A 144 -5.06 10.91 19.32
N THR A 145 -5.31 12.13 18.87
CA THR A 145 -6.17 12.37 17.72
C THR A 145 -5.37 12.41 16.41
N PRO A 146 -5.99 12.14 15.25
CA PRO A 146 -5.33 12.31 13.95
C PRO A 146 -4.79 13.73 13.77
N GLN A 147 -5.49 14.74 14.29
CA GLN A 147 -5.11 16.15 14.18
C GLN A 147 -3.83 16.45 14.98
N ASP A 148 -3.69 15.90 16.19
CA ASP A 148 -2.48 16.07 17.00
C ASP A 148 -1.28 15.45 16.29
N LEU A 149 -1.44 14.25 15.75
CA LEU A 149 -0.39 13.57 15.01
C LEU A 149 -0.01 14.27 13.71
N ALA A 150 -0.99 14.79 12.96
CA ALA A 150 -0.73 15.54 11.72
C ALA A 150 0.13 16.78 11.96
N ASN A 151 -0.08 17.47 13.07
CA ASN A 151 0.68 18.68 13.43
C ASN A 151 2.18 18.41 13.74
N THR A 152 2.51 17.16 14.10
CA THR A 152 3.87 16.76 14.51
C THR A 152 4.44 15.65 13.63
N PHE A 153 3.74 15.31 12.52
CA PHE A 153 4.11 14.23 11.64
C PHE A 153 5.46 14.50 10.96
N ASP A 154 6.30 13.47 10.96
CA ASP A 154 7.60 13.50 10.30
C ASP A 154 7.89 12.12 9.69
N TRP A 155 8.00 12.08 8.37
CA TRP A 155 8.34 10.86 7.63
C TRP A 155 9.64 10.19 8.10
N ALA A 156 10.60 10.99 8.57
CA ALA A 156 11.88 10.47 9.05
C ALA A 156 11.76 9.60 10.30
N LYS A 157 10.68 9.73 11.06
CA LYS A 157 10.40 8.91 12.25
C LYS A 157 9.76 7.58 11.91
N VAL A 158 9.03 7.49 10.80
CA VAL A 158 8.35 6.25 10.40
C VAL A 158 9.39 5.24 9.93
N PRO A 159 9.42 4.01 10.49
CA PRO A 159 10.35 2.97 10.02
C PRO A 159 10.12 2.61 8.56
N LYS A 160 11.19 2.27 7.84
CA LYS A 160 11.09 1.74 6.47
C LYS A 160 10.85 0.23 6.43
N ASN A 161 11.27 -0.48 7.47
CA ASN A 161 11.04 -1.92 7.61
C ASN A 161 9.70 -2.19 8.27
N ASP A 162 9.11 -3.35 7.97
CA ASP A 162 7.88 -3.80 8.61
C ASP A 162 8.01 -3.80 10.14
N ILE A 163 6.93 -3.46 10.81
CA ILE A 163 6.89 -3.23 12.25
C ILE A 163 6.22 -4.43 12.92
N VAL A 164 6.97 -5.14 13.74
CA VAL A 164 6.42 -6.17 14.63
C VAL A 164 5.75 -5.48 15.81
N LEU A 165 4.45 -5.69 15.97
CA LEU A 165 3.70 -5.10 17.08
C LEU A 165 4.20 -5.68 18.41
N PRO A 166 4.47 -4.81 19.43
CA PRO A 166 4.79 -5.27 20.76
C PRO A 166 3.69 -6.17 21.35
N GLU A 167 4.08 -7.20 22.06
CA GLU A 167 3.13 -8.04 22.78
C GLU A 167 2.34 -7.20 23.79
N GLY A 168 1.02 -7.37 23.80
CA GLY A 168 0.12 -6.61 24.69
C GLY A 168 -0.09 -5.15 24.30
N LEU A 169 0.30 -4.72 23.11
CA LEU A 169 0.00 -3.35 22.66
C LEU A 169 -1.51 -3.14 22.52
N PHE A 170 -2.25 -4.19 22.13
CA PHE A 170 -3.71 -4.17 22.00
C PHE A 170 -4.37 -5.28 22.84
#